data_d6fdec6223f693db2870c1e25b3cd039
#
_entry.id   d6fdec6223f693db2870c1e25b3cd039
#
_cell.length_a   1.000
_cell.length_b   1.000
_cell.length_c   1.000
_cell.angle_alpha   90.00
_cell.angle_beta   90.00
_cell.angle_gamma   90.00
#
_symmetry.space_group_name_H-M   'P 1'
#
loop_
_entity.id
_entity.type
_entity.pdbx_description
1 polymer ?
#
loop_
_entity_poly.entity_id
_entity_poly.type
_entity_poly.pdbx_seq_one_letter_code
_entity_poly.pdbx_strand_id
1 'polypeptide(L)'
;MTLASEKTPYLFQLLQQGFTVRVQVGCSVRALLSQQLDISPEFLEGRIKTIFLDGKPVDDIDSTIIKEGSTLALSAALPGLAGATLRRGGTFASLRSQITHPGDDTPIAQREGFIVLKLFNLLMEELGPALLHRGVFIKKEVLKEFLRNLPRDFWAGCQVPKVDGEEVEVDELLRRNWPEDKDLVLIRVQARDSIHKHQKGG
;
A
#
# COMPACT_ATOMS: atom_id res chain seq x y z
N MET A 1 -15.21 5.80 0.39
CA MET A 1 -15.44 6.53 -0.88
C MET A 1 -15.60 5.52 -2.00
N THR A 2 -16.59 5.67 -2.86
CA THR A 2 -16.77 4.87 -4.08
C THR A 2 -16.39 5.72 -5.29
N LEU A 3 -15.54 5.17 -6.17
CA LEU A 3 -14.91 5.91 -7.25
C LEU A 3 -14.99 5.11 -8.55
N ALA A 4 -15.15 5.80 -9.68
CA ALA A 4 -15.02 5.18 -10.99
C ALA A 4 -13.60 4.61 -11.16
N SER A 5 -13.46 3.41 -11.73
CA SER A 5 -12.20 2.67 -11.80
C SER A 5 -11.09 3.48 -12.48
N GLU A 6 -11.43 4.26 -13.51
CA GLU A 6 -10.50 5.16 -14.21
C GLU A 6 -9.92 6.29 -13.34
N LYS A 7 -10.53 6.58 -12.18
CA LYS A 7 -10.03 7.60 -11.25
C LYS A 7 -9.12 7.04 -10.17
N THR A 8 -9.04 5.73 -10.02
CA THR A 8 -8.17 5.09 -9.01
C THR A 8 -6.68 5.49 -9.13
N PRO A 9 -6.10 5.65 -10.34
CA PRO A 9 -4.70 6.06 -10.49
C PRO A 9 -4.35 7.41 -9.84
N TYR A 10 -5.31 8.34 -9.69
CA TYR A 10 -5.07 9.59 -8.96
C TYR A 10 -4.64 9.32 -7.51
N LEU A 11 -5.19 8.28 -6.88
CA LEU A 11 -4.89 7.92 -5.51
C LEU A 11 -3.49 7.29 -5.33
N PHE A 12 -2.88 6.83 -6.41
CA PHE A 12 -1.53 6.26 -6.33
C PHE A 12 -0.49 7.30 -5.92
N GLN A 13 -0.69 8.57 -6.26
CA GLN A 13 0.17 9.66 -5.78
C GLN A 13 0.16 9.77 -4.25
N LEU A 14 -1.00 9.53 -3.65
CA LEU A 14 -1.15 9.51 -2.19
C LEU A 14 -0.38 8.36 -1.55
N LEU A 15 -0.29 7.22 -2.24
CA LEU A 15 0.37 6.02 -1.76
C LEU A 15 1.89 6.00 -2.01
N GLN A 16 2.41 6.83 -2.94
CA GLN A 16 3.81 6.81 -3.36
C GLN A 16 4.81 7.08 -2.24
N GLN A 17 4.45 7.93 -1.27
CA GLN A 17 5.30 8.24 -0.12
C GLN A 17 5.33 7.12 0.94
N GLY A 18 4.49 6.12 0.75
CA GLY A 18 4.21 5.08 1.73
C GLY A 18 2.94 5.38 2.53
N PHE A 19 2.29 4.35 2.95
CA PHE A 19 1.04 4.39 3.71
C PHE A 19 1.08 3.37 4.84
N THR A 20 0.32 3.63 5.88
CA THR A 20 0.27 2.75 7.04
C THR A 20 -0.84 1.72 6.88
N VAL A 21 -0.56 0.48 7.23
CA VAL A 21 -1.54 -0.61 7.28
C VAL A 21 -1.57 -1.22 8.68
N ARG A 22 -2.78 -1.59 9.12
CA ARG A 22 -2.99 -2.29 10.38
C ARG A 22 -2.90 -3.79 10.12
N VAL A 23 -2.04 -4.47 10.85
CA VAL A 23 -1.69 -5.87 10.67
C VAL A 23 -1.41 -6.56 12.00
N GLN A 24 -1.28 -7.88 12.00
CA GLN A 24 -0.69 -8.62 13.11
C GLN A 24 0.84 -8.58 12.95
N VAL A 25 1.53 -7.83 13.79
CA VAL A 25 2.99 -7.82 13.87
C VAL A 25 3.49 -9.03 14.67
N GLY A 26 4.79 -9.36 14.59
CA GLY A 26 5.35 -10.57 15.19
C GLY A 26 5.22 -11.80 14.30
N CYS A 27 4.77 -11.64 13.06
CA CYS A 27 4.74 -12.68 12.03
C CYS A 27 5.88 -12.51 11.03
N SER A 28 6.18 -13.54 10.24
CA SER A 28 7.16 -13.44 9.16
C SER A 28 6.66 -12.56 8.01
N VAL A 29 7.59 -12.04 7.20
CA VAL A 29 7.26 -11.29 5.97
C VAL A 29 6.36 -12.10 5.06
N ARG A 30 6.62 -13.42 4.89
CA ARG A 30 5.76 -14.31 4.09
C ARG A 30 4.34 -14.36 4.65
N ALA A 31 4.19 -14.59 5.94
CA ALA A 31 2.87 -14.67 6.58
C ALA A 31 2.10 -13.34 6.45
N LEU A 32 2.77 -12.20 6.62
CA LEU A 32 2.15 -10.91 6.38
C LEU A 32 1.64 -10.78 4.95
N LEU A 33 2.49 -11.04 3.95
CA LEU A 33 2.14 -10.81 2.55
C LEU A 33 1.04 -11.78 2.08
N SER A 34 1.17 -13.08 2.38
CA SER A 34 0.23 -14.09 1.86
C SER A 34 -1.03 -14.25 2.69
N GLN A 35 -0.95 -14.22 4.03
CA GLN A 35 -2.10 -14.50 4.88
C GLN A 35 -2.89 -13.24 5.27
N GLN A 36 -2.19 -12.12 5.41
CA GLN A 36 -2.83 -10.89 5.86
C GLN A 36 -3.10 -9.89 4.74
N LEU A 37 -2.25 -9.82 3.71
CA LEU A 37 -2.45 -8.92 2.57
C LEU A 37 -3.02 -9.64 1.34
N ASP A 38 -3.35 -10.94 1.44
CA ASP A 38 -3.96 -11.77 0.40
C ASP A 38 -3.16 -11.81 -0.91
N ILE A 39 -1.83 -11.70 -0.81
CA ILE A 39 -0.94 -11.81 -1.98
C ILE A 39 -0.67 -13.30 -2.24
N SER A 40 -1.08 -13.79 -3.42
CA SER A 40 -0.89 -15.20 -3.74
C SER A 40 0.58 -15.60 -3.78
N PRO A 41 0.92 -16.88 -3.46
CA PRO A 41 2.30 -17.36 -3.56
C PRO A 41 2.91 -17.15 -4.95
N GLU A 42 2.12 -17.34 -6.01
CA GLU A 42 2.57 -17.15 -7.39
C GLU A 42 2.92 -15.69 -7.66
N PHE A 43 2.12 -14.75 -7.17
CA PHE A 43 2.40 -13.33 -7.29
C PHE A 43 3.63 -12.95 -6.47
N LEU A 44 3.74 -13.43 -5.24
CA LEU A 44 4.87 -13.17 -4.34
C LEU A 44 6.20 -13.63 -4.96
N GLU A 45 6.26 -14.83 -5.51
CA GLU A 45 7.47 -15.37 -6.12
C GLU A 45 7.69 -14.84 -7.56
N GLY A 46 6.60 -14.66 -8.31
CA GLY A 46 6.65 -14.26 -9.72
C GLY A 46 6.87 -12.76 -9.93
N ARG A 47 6.28 -11.93 -9.11
CA ARG A 47 6.20 -10.47 -9.32
C ARG A 47 7.05 -9.65 -8.34
N ILE A 48 7.10 -10.03 -7.05
CA ILE A 48 7.85 -9.28 -6.03
C ILE A 48 9.31 -9.75 -6.03
N LYS A 49 10.17 -9.00 -6.72
CA LYS A 49 11.58 -9.39 -6.91
C LYS A 49 12.51 -8.81 -5.84
N THR A 50 12.14 -7.71 -5.23
CA THR A 50 12.95 -7.06 -4.19
C THR A 50 12.06 -6.67 -3.02
N ILE A 51 12.51 -7.01 -1.83
CA ILE A 51 11.85 -6.69 -0.56
C ILE A 51 12.88 -6.00 0.32
N PHE A 52 12.48 -4.89 0.93
CA PHE A 52 13.27 -4.23 1.98
C PHE A 52 12.45 -4.17 3.26
N LEU A 53 13.09 -4.44 4.37
CA LEU A 53 12.56 -4.19 5.71
C LEU A 53 13.48 -3.20 6.42
N ASP A 54 12.92 -2.07 6.81
CA ASP A 54 13.63 -0.97 7.48
C ASP A 54 14.92 -0.54 6.74
N GLY A 55 14.80 -0.48 5.40
CA GLY A 55 15.89 -0.08 4.50
C GLY A 55 16.91 -1.17 4.17
N LYS A 56 16.79 -2.38 4.74
CA LYS A 56 17.69 -3.51 4.45
C LYS A 56 17.02 -4.52 3.50
N PRO A 57 17.73 -5.01 2.48
CA PRO A 57 17.21 -6.07 1.63
C PRO A 57 16.91 -7.35 2.43
N VAL A 58 15.80 -8.00 2.10
CA VAL A 58 15.35 -9.25 2.72
C VAL A 58 15.47 -10.38 1.70
N ASP A 59 16.24 -11.41 2.03
CA ASP A 59 16.33 -12.64 1.24
C ASP A 59 15.44 -13.74 1.81
N ASP A 60 15.51 -13.94 3.12
CA ASP A 60 14.72 -14.94 3.82
C ASP A 60 13.44 -14.28 4.41
N ILE A 61 12.34 -14.43 3.68
CA ILE A 61 11.04 -13.89 4.08
C ILE A 61 10.31 -14.77 5.10
N ASP A 62 10.82 -15.98 5.34
CA ASP A 62 10.25 -16.94 6.28
C ASP A 62 10.74 -16.68 7.71
N SER A 63 12.01 -16.31 7.87
CA SER A 63 12.61 -16.01 9.18
C SER A 63 12.56 -14.53 9.56
N THR A 64 12.43 -13.61 8.59
CA THR A 64 12.40 -12.17 8.86
C THR A 64 11.07 -11.75 9.46
N ILE A 65 11.09 -11.22 10.68
CA ILE A 65 9.90 -10.89 11.48
C ILE A 65 9.52 -9.41 11.34
N ILE A 66 8.25 -9.15 11.12
CA ILE A 66 7.66 -7.81 11.07
C ILE A 66 7.42 -7.28 12.48
N LYS A 67 7.92 -6.08 12.74
CA LYS A 67 7.79 -5.39 14.03
C LYS A 67 6.87 -4.17 13.93
N GLU A 68 6.38 -3.72 15.06
CA GLU A 68 5.62 -2.45 15.14
C GLU A 68 6.43 -1.30 14.55
N GLY A 69 5.80 -0.52 13.67
CA GLY A 69 6.44 0.64 13.03
C GLY A 69 7.41 0.30 11.90
N SER A 70 7.65 -0.99 11.59
CA SER A 70 8.52 -1.39 10.48
C SER A 70 8.06 -0.78 9.15
N THR A 71 9.03 -0.49 8.31
CA THR A 71 8.81 -0.06 6.92
C THR A 71 9.11 -1.22 5.97
N LEU A 72 8.07 -1.78 5.36
CA LEU A 72 8.17 -2.82 4.34
C LEU A 72 8.05 -2.21 2.94
N ALA A 73 9.07 -2.35 2.12
CA ALA A 73 9.09 -1.83 0.77
C ALA A 73 9.17 -2.98 -0.25
N LEU A 74 8.26 -2.97 -1.22
CA LEU A 74 8.10 -4.02 -2.23
C LEU A 74 8.34 -3.45 -3.62
N SER A 75 9.11 -4.17 -4.46
CA SER A 75 9.37 -3.80 -5.85
C SER A 75 9.27 -5.00 -6.79
N ALA A 76 8.65 -4.80 -7.95
CA ALA A 76 8.58 -5.81 -9.01
C ALA A 76 9.95 -6.03 -9.64
N ALA A 77 10.66 -4.96 -9.96
CA ALA A 77 12.01 -5.01 -10.52
C ALA A 77 12.71 -3.66 -10.32
N LEU A 78 13.99 -3.70 -10.03
CA LEU A 78 14.85 -2.54 -10.08
C LEU A 78 15.73 -2.65 -11.34
N PRO A 79 15.97 -1.55 -12.06
CA PRO A 79 16.76 -1.59 -13.29
C PRO A 79 18.27 -1.74 -13.01
N GLY A 80 18.98 -2.25 -14.00
CA GLY A 80 20.45 -2.28 -14.04
C GLY A 80 21.10 -3.15 -12.98
N LEU A 81 22.35 -2.84 -12.66
CA LEU A 81 23.16 -3.59 -11.72
C LEU A 81 22.57 -3.58 -10.30
N ALA A 82 22.00 -2.46 -9.86
CA ALA A 82 21.30 -2.37 -8.58
C ALA A 82 20.15 -3.38 -8.49
N GLY A 83 19.36 -3.53 -9.57
CA GLY A 83 18.30 -4.53 -9.63
C GLY A 83 18.82 -5.96 -9.56
N ALA A 84 19.93 -6.24 -10.23
CA ALA A 84 20.55 -7.56 -10.21
C ALA A 84 21.10 -7.93 -8.82
N THR A 85 21.72 -6.97 -8.13
CA THR A 85 22.28 -7.19 -6.78
C THR A 85 21.22 -7.21 -5.68
N LEU A 86 20.14 -6.44 -5.81
CA LEU A 86 19.11 -6.32 -4.78
C LEU A 86 17.96 -7.33 -4.94
N ARG A 87 17.96 -8.09 -6.02
CA ARG A 87 16.96 -9.12 -6.27
C ARG A 87 17.07 -10.24 -5.24
N ARG A 88 15.94 -10.58 -4.61
CA ARG A 88 15.82 -11.70 -3.67
C ARG A 88 16.18 -13.01 -4.34
N GLY A 89 17.07 -13.79 -3.72
CA GLY A 89 17.56 -15.07 -4.26
C GLY A 89 18.32 -14.95 -5.60
N GLY A 90 18.76 -13.73 -5.97
CA GLY A 90 19.54 -13.52 -7.18
C GLY A 90 20.99 -13.98 -7.05
N THR A 91 21.66 -14.25 -8.18
CA THR A 91 23.06 -14.73 -8.22
C THR A 91 24.02 -13.79 -7.48
N PHE A 92 23.73 -12.50 -7.42
CA PHE A 92 24.57 -11.50 -6.75
C PHE A 92 24.12 -11.18 -5.31
N ALA A 93 23.13 -11.89 -4.76
CA ALA A 93 22.68 -11.68 -3.38
C ALA A 93 23.80 -11.85 -2.35
N SER A 94 24.74 -12.78 -2.60
CA SER A 94 25.91 -13.03 -1.75
C SER A 94 26.85 -11.83 -1.61
N LEU A 95 26.89 -10.94 -2.63
CA LEU A 95 27.76 -9.75 -2.61
C LEU A 95 27.28 -8.67 -1.63
N ARG A 96 26.05 -8.76 -1.12
CA ARG A 96 25.46 -7.79 -0.20
C ARG A 96 25.15 -8.35 1.20
N SER A 97 25.76 -9.48 1.56
CA SER A 97 25.52 -10.14 2.86
C SER A 97 25.67 -9.22 4.08
N GLN A 98 26.55 -8.22 4.01
CA GLN A 98 26.74 -7.25 5.08
C GLN A 98 25.59 -6.24 5.26
N ILE A 99 24.78 -6.00 4.21
CA ILE A 99 23.66 -5.05 4.24
C ILE A 99 22.31 -5.75 4.24
N THR A 100 22.26 -7.05 4.02
CA THR A 100 21.05 -7.86 4.08
C THR A 100 20.50 -7.93 5.50
N HIS A 101 19.18 -7.98 5.64
CA HIS A 101 18.52 -8.17 6.94
C HIS A 101 18.97 -9.52 7.55
N PRO A 102 19.48 -9.54 8.79
CA PRO A 102 20.12 -10.74 9.36
C PRO A 102 19.13 -11.86 9.70
N GLY A 103 17.83 -11.64 9.52
CA GLY A 103 16.79 -12.50 10.09
C GLY A 103 16.52 -12.16 11.56
N ASP A 104 15.55 -12.82 12.14
CA ASP A 104 15.19 -12.65 13.55
C ASP A 104 15.14 -14.03 14.22
N ASP A 105 16.03 -14.26 15.17
CA ASP A 105 16.09 -15.51 15.91
C ASP A 105 15.16 -15.56 17.13
N THR A 106 14.60 -14.40 17.51
CA THR A 106 13.77 -14.29 18.70
C THR A 106 12.28 -14.21 18.30
N PRO A 107 11.45 -15.17 18.72
CA PRO A 107 10.01 -15.09 18.52
C PRO A 107 9.43 -13.86 19.24
N ILE A 108 8.64 -13.09 18.51
CA ILE A 108 7.89 -11.95 19.05
C ILE A 108 6.43 -12.36 19.13
N ALA A 109 5.77 -12.06 20.27
CA ALA A 109 4.34 -12.32 20.42
C ALA A 109 3.55 -11.56 19.34
N GLN A 110 2.68 -12.28 18.65
CA GLN A 110 1.81 -11.65 17.66
C GLN A 110 0.79 -10.76 18.34
N ARG A 111 0.63 -9.55 17.83
CA ARG A 111 -0.37 -8.58 18.27
C ARG A 111 -0.77 -7.68 17.13
N GLU A 112 -1.92 -7.03 17.27
CA GLU A 112 -2.30 -5.98 16.34
C GLU A 112 -1.33 -4.80 16.42
N GLY A 113 -0.97 -4.26 15.28
CA GLY A 113 -0.03 -3.15 15.17
C GLY A 113 -0.06 -2.48 13.80
N PHE A 114 0.83 -1.53 13.61
CA PHE A 114 0.93 -0.73 12.39
C PHE A 114 2.31 -0.84 11.76
N ILE A 115 2.32 -0.92 10.43
CA ILE A 115 3.55 -0.85 9.64
C ILE A 115 3.37 0.15 8.50
N VAL A 116 4.47 0.67 7.97
CA VAL A 116 4.48 1.46 6.74
C VAL A 116 4.74 0.53 5.56
N LEU A 117 3.86 0.53 4.58
CA LEU A 117 4.02 -0.18 3.33
C LEU A 117 4.38 0.79 2.21
N LYS A 118 5.38 0.45 1.41
CA LYS A 118 5.80 1.18 0.20
C LYS A 118 5.77 0.26 -1.00
N LEU A 119 5.11 0.69 -2.05
CA LEU A 119 5.03 -0.04 -3.32
C LEU A 119 5.77 0.73 -4.39
N PHE A 120 6.61 0.02 -5.15
CA PHE A 120 7.38 0.61 -6.22
C PHE A 120 7.03 -0.02 -7.57
N ASN A 121 7.16 0.80 -8.63
CA ASN A 121 6.96 0.41 -10.00
C ASN A 121 5.53 -0.18 -10.23
N LEU A 122 5.43 -1.23 -11.00
CA LEU A 122 4.15 -1.86 -11.35
C LEU A 122 3.36 -2.39 -10.14
N LEU A 123 4.01 -2.64 -9.00
CA LEU A 123 3.29 -3.13 -7.82
C LEU A 123 2.28 -2.11 -7.27
N MET A 124 2.47 -0.82 -7.51
CA MET A 124 1.49 0.20 -7.15
C MET A 124 0.17 0.00 -7.92
N GLU A 125 0.26 -0.28 -9.21
CA GLU A 125 -0.91 -0.51 -10.07
C GLU A 125 -1.58 -1.86 -9.78
N GLU A 126 -0.76 -2.88 -9.50
CA GLU A 126 -1.23 -4.25 -9.29
C GLU A 126 -1.84 -4.47 -7.89
N LEU A 127 -1.27 -3.88 -6.84
CA LEU A 127 -1.70 -4.09 -5.43
C LEU A 127 -2.46 -2.89 -4.85
N GLY A 128 -2.21 -1.68 -5.36
CA GLY A 128 -2.79 -0.45 -4.83
C GLY A 128 -4.31 -0.47 -4.71
N PRO A 129 -5.07 -0.89 -5.74
CA PRO A 129 -6.53 -0.97 -5.68
C PRO A 129 -7.05 -1.89 -4.57
N ALA A 130 -6.46 -3.07 -4.40
CA ALA A 130 -6.85 -4.03 -3.35
C ALA A 130 -6.56 -3.49 -1.95
N LEU A 131 -5.41 -2.84 -1.76
CA LEU A 131 -5.04 -2.21 -0.49
C LEU A 131 -5.94 -1.03 -0.16
N LEU A 132 -6.29 -0.18 -1.13
CA LEU A 132 -7.25 0.91 -0.95
C LEU A 132 -8.65 0.37 -0.59
N HIS A 133 -9.07 -0.73 -1.21
CA HIS A 133 -10.35 -1.38 -0.88
C HIS A 133 -10.36 -1.91 0.56
N ARG A 134 -9.27 -2.54 0.99
CA ARG A 134 -9.08 -3.02 2.36
C ARG A 134 -9.08 -1.88 3.38
N GLY A 135 -8.47 -0.77 3.02
CA GLY A 135 -8.28 0.41 3.84
C GLY A 135 -6.83 0.63 4.25
N VAL A 136 -6.39 1.85 4.04
CA VAL A 136 -5.04 2.32 4.36
C VAL A 136 -5.12 3.56 5.25
N PHE A 137 -4.14 3.75 6.11
CA PHE A 137 -4.03 4.93 6.95
C PHE A 137 -3.02 5.90 6.33
N ILE A 138 -3.44 7.14 6.17
CA ILE A 138 -2.65 8.23 5.61
C ILE A 138 -2.49 9.32 6.67
N LYS A 139 -1.32 9.95 6.71
CA LYS A 139 -1.12 11.12 7.57
C LYS A 139 -2.11 12.22 7.20
N LYS A 140 -2.75 12.78 8.19
CA LYS A 140 -3.79 13.82 8.05
C LYS A 140 -3.36 14.97 7.14
N GLU A 141 -2.15 15.49 7.33
CA GLU A 141 -1.68 16.63 6.54
C GLU A 141 -1.42 16.25 5.08
N VAL A 142 -0.87 15.06 4.82
CA VAL A 142 -0.68 14.53 3.47
C VAL A 142 -2.02 14.37 2.76
N LEU A 143 -3.02 13.85 3.45
CA LEU A 143 -4.38 13.71 2.90
C LEU A 143 -5.00 15.06 2.57
N LYS A 144 -4.92 16.04 3.48
CA LYS A 144 -5.45 17.40 3.25
C LYS A 144 -4.84 18.05 2.02
N GLU A 145 -3.52 18.01 1.90
CA GLU A 145 -2.81 18.55 0.75
C GLU A 145 -3.21 17.85 -0.54
N PHE A 146 -3.25 16.53 -0.52
CA PHE A 146 -3.67 15.73 -1.66
C PHE A 146 -5.09 16.08 -2.12
N LEU A 147 -6.08 16.10 -1.21
CA LEU A 147 -7.47 16.40 -1.53
C LEU A 147 -7.65 17.81 -2.16
N ARG A 148 -6.87 18.80 -1.69
CA ARG A 148 -6.90 20.17 -2.24
C ARG A 148 -6.34 20.24 -3.66
N ASN A 149 -5.40 19.38 -3.99
CA ASN A 149 -4.72 19.35 -5.28
C ASN A 149 -5.42 18.46 -6.33
N LEU A 150 -6.48 17.74 -5.95
CA LEU A 150 -7.25 16.94 -6.88
C LEU A 150 -7.99 17.82 -7.90
N PRO A 151 -7.94 17.46 -9.19
CA PRO A 151 -8.65 18.21 -10.22
C PRO A 151 -10.16 18.08 -10.04
N ARG A 152 -10.90 19.09 -10.49
CA ARG A 152 -12.38 19.12 -10.34
C ARG A 152 -13.07 17.93 -11.00
N ASP A 153 -12.57 17.46 -12.13
CA ASP A 153 -13.10 16.30 -12.85
C ASP A 153 -12.91 14.97 -12.10
N PHE A 154 -11.99 14.90 -11.14
CA PHE A 154 -11.88 13.75 -10.24
C PHE A 154 -13.21 13.51 -9.50
N TRP A 155 -13.78 14.58 -8.95
CA TRP A 155 -14.98 14.50 -8.14
C TRP A 155 -16.23 14.19 -8.95
N ALA A 156 -16.24 14.51 -10.25
CA ALA A 156 -17.36 14.18 -11.15
C ALA A 156 -17.58 12.65 -11.31
N GLY A 157 -16.54 11.84 -11.11
CA GLY A 157 -16.60 10.37 -11.10
C GLY A 157 -16.72 9.74 -9.71
N CYS A 158 -16.86 10.55 -8.67
CA CYS A 158 -16.92 10.11 -7.28
C CYS A 158 -18.38 10.10 -6.81
N GLN A 159 -18.81 9.02 -6.15
CA GLN A 159 -20.02 9.08 -5.32
C GLN A 159 -19.69 9.89 -4.06
N VAL A 160 -20.76 10.44 -3.45
CA VAL A 160 -20.63 11.26 -2.25
C VAL A 160 -19.69 10.59 -1.25
N PRO A 161 -18.57 11.23 -0.86
CA PRO A 161 -17.64 10.68 0.12
C PRO A 161 -18.34 10.45 1.46
N LYS A 162 -17.83 9.49 2.24
CA LYS A 162 -18.32 9.27 3.61
C LYS A 162 -17.20 9.49 4.61
N VAL A 163 -17.51 10.19 5.67
CA VAL A 163 -16.63 10.37 6.83
C VAL A 163 -17.34 9.81 8.05
N ASP A 164 -16.72 8.87 8.75
CA ASP A 164 -17.29 8.16 9.89
C ASP A 164 -18.67 7.51 9.60
N GLY A 165 -18.88 7.12 8.32
CA GLY A 165 -20.12 6.48 7.86
C GLY A 165 -21.18 7.46 7.32
N GLU A 166 -21.08 8.75 7.58
CA GLU A 166 -21.98 9.79 7.12
C GLU A 166 -21.54 10.36 5.77
N GLU A 167 -22.51 10.62 4.89
CA GLU A 167 -22.27 11.26 3.60
C GLU A 167 -21.89 12.73 3.81
N VAL A 168 -20.84 13.18 3.13
CA VAL A 168 -20.30 14.52 3.25
C VAL A 168 -20.10 15.12 1.87
N GLU A 169 -20.60 16.32 1.66
CA GLU A 169 -20.36 17.06 0.43
C GLU A 169 -18.87 17.31 0.20
N VAL A 170 -18.43 17.31 -1.06
CA VAL A 170 -17.00 17.49 -1.41
C VAL A 170 -16.45 18.80 -0.83
N ASP A 171 -17.19 19.89 -0.92
CA ASP A 171 -16.78 21.19 -0.39
C ASP A 171 -16.62 21.16 1.15
N GLU A 172 -17.47 20.43 1.84
CA GLU A 172 -17.35 20.22 3.28
C GLU A 172 -16.12 19.36 3.60
N LEU A 173 -15.90 18.26 2.88
CA LEU A 173 -14.72 17.41 3.05
C LEU A 173 -13.43 18.21 2.91
N LEU A 174 -13.35 19.11 1.92
CA LEU A 174 -12.16 19.93 1.65
C LEU A 174 -11.89 20.98 2.74
N ARG A 175 -12.94 21.45 3.41
CA ARG A 175 -12.86 22.47 4.49
C ARG A 175 -12.83 21.84 5.88
N ARG A 176 -12.97 20.51 5.98
CA ARG A 176 -13.14 19.83 7.25
C ARG A 176 -11.93 20.04 8.17
N ASN A 177 -12.20 20.46 9.39
CA ASN A 177 -11.24 20.41 10.47
C ASN A 177 -11.17 18.97 11.00
N TRP A 178 -10.06 18.33 10.71
CA TRP A 178 -9.79 16.99 11.22
C TRP A 178 -9.35 17.07 12.68
N PRO A 179 -9.78 16.14 13.56
CA PRO A 179 -9.41 16.12 14.96
C PRO A 179 -7.89 16.22 15.15
N GLU A 180 -7.44 17.04 16.09
CA GLU A 180 -6.00 17.24 16.35
C GLU A 180 -5.34 16.05 17.00
N ASP A 181 -6.09 15.24 17.71
CA ASP A 181 -5.64 14.04 18.42
C ASP A 181 -5.37 12.83 17.51
N LYS A 182 -5.71 12.92 16.22
CA LYS A 182 -5.50 11.84 15.24
C LYS A 182 -4.56 12.29 14.14
N ASP A 183 -3.36 11.70 14.11
CA ASP A 183 -2.40 11.94 13.04
C ASP A 183 -2.71 11.14 11.77
N LEU A 184 -3.39 10.00 11.90
CA LEU A 184 -3.68 9.08 10.80
C LEU A 184 -5.19 9.04 10.51
N VAL A 185 -5.52 9.06 9.24
CA VAL A 185 -6.90 8.96 8.71
C VAL A 185 -7.03 7.66 7.92
N LEU A 186 -8.03 6.84 8.26
CA LEU A 186 -8.34 5.64 7.49
C LEU A 186 -9.08 6.02 6.20
N ILE A 187 -8.54 5.60 5.07
CA ILE A 187 -9.13 5.75 3.75
C ILE A 187 -9.52 4.37 3.22
N ARG A 188 -10.77 4.25 2.78
CA ARG A 188 -11.25 3.11 2.00
C ARG A 188 -11.83 3.58 0.69
N VAL A 189 -11.46 2.89 -0.38
CA VAL A 189 -11.92 3.20 -1.72
C VAL A 189 -12.47 1.95 -2.38
N GLN A 190 -13.69 2.06 -2.90
CA GLN A 190 -14.30 1.03 -3.73
C GLN A 190 -14.28 1.51 -5.18
N ALA A 191 -13.61 0.78 -6.05
CA ALA A 191 -13.68 1.03 -7.48
C ALA A 191 -15.01 0.48 -8.02
N ARG A 192 -15.67 1.23 -8.89
CA ARG A 192 -16.82 0.78 -9.67
C ARG A 192 -16.46 0.80 -11.15
N ASP A 193 -16.66 -0.31 -11.82
CA ASP A 193 -16.60 -0.33 -13.27
C ASP A 193 -17.73 0.53 -13.85
N SER A 194 -17.39 1.40 -14.77
CA SER A 194 -18.36 2.17 -15.52
C SER A 194 -19.20 1.19 -16.32
N ILE A 195 -20.47 1.04 -15.93
CA ILE A 195 -21.42 0.24 -16.71
C ILE A 195 -21.57 0.98 -18.04
N HIS A 196 -20.90 0.49 -19.08
CA HIS A 196 -21.20 0.89 -20.45
C HIS A 196 -22.65 0.52 -20.72
N LYS A 197 -23.54 1.51 -20.62
CA LYS A 197 -24.88 1.42 -21.24
C LYS A 197 -24.66 1.29 -22.75
N HIS A 198 -24.55 0.07 -23.23
CA HIS A 198 -24.86 -0.21 -24.62
C HIS A 198 -26.34 0.12 -24.80
N GLN A 199 -26.66 1.34 -25.21
CA GLN A 199 -27.87 1.63 -25.88
C GLN A 199 -27.87 0.83 -27.20
N LYS A 200 -28.60 -0.29 -27.18
CA LYS A 200 -29.10 -0.88 -28.42
C LYS A 200 -30.05 0.14 -29.01
N GLY A 201 -29.57 0.89 -30.00
CA GLY A 201 -30.44 1.55 -30.97
C GLY A 201 -31.09 0.46 -31.83
N GLY A 202 -32.42 0.35 -31.72
CA GLY A 202 -33.25 -0.37 -32.67
C GLY A 202 -33.45 0.49 -33.91
#